data_14f5555453d2d7052fb20f98876e6108
#
_entry.id   14f5555453d2d7052fb20f98876e6108
#
_cell.length_a   1.000
_cell.length_b   1.000
_cell.length_c   1.000
_cell.angle_alpha   90.00
_cell.angle_beta   90.00
_cell.angle_gamma   90.00
#
_symmetry.space_group_name_H-M   'P 1'
#
loop_
_entity.id
_entity.type
_entity.pdbx_description
1 polymer ?
#
loop_
_entity_poly.entity_id
_entity_poly.type
_entity_poly.pdbx_seq_one_letter_code
_entity_poly.pdbx_strand_id
1 'polypeptide(L)'
;MDTVFLRFYVHEQQRLHWKPLWEWLLEEANRMGVAGGSAFHAMAGFGRHRVLHEDRFFELQGSLTIEVEFIVTEDEARQLLERLSREKVRVCYAMIPASFGVIDTLSAPPAAGPAV
;
A
#
# COMPACT_ATOMS: atom_id res chain seq x y z
N MET A 1 -3.90 -19.28 1.90
CA MET A 1 -4.44 -18.48 1.95
C MET A 1 -4.11 -17.41 1.25
N ASP A 2 -4.60 -16.74 0.87
CA ASP A 2 -4.34 -15.86 0.00
C ASP A 2 -4.32 -14.52 0.56
N THR A 3 -3.77 -14.33 1.71
CA THR A 3 -3.59 -13.00 2.29
C THR A 3 -2.24 -12.47 1.88
N VAL A 4 -2.21 -11.23 1.54
CA VAL A 4 -0.96 -10.57 1.17
C VAL A 4 -0.88 -9.21 1.83
N PHE A 5 0.33 -8.75 1.96
CA PHE A 5 0.58 -7.41 2.44
C PHE A 5 0.93 -6.64 1.18
N LEU A 6 0.10 -5.70 0.81
CA LEU A 6 0.28 -4.93 -0.41
C LEU A 6 0.72 -3.53 -0.03
N ARG A 7 1.86 -3.10 -0.53
CA ARG A 7 2.39 -1.79 -0.19
C ARG A 7 2.69 -1.02 -1.45
N PHE A 8 2.28 0.21 -1.47
CA PHE A 8 2.60 1.10 -2.58
C PHE A 8 3.58 2.16 -2.10
N TYR A 9 4.49 2.55 -2.97
CA TYR A 9 5.44 3.62 -2.67
C TYR A 9 5.05 4.80 -3.54
N VAL A 10 4.56 5.86 -2.93
CA VAL A 10 3.97 6.97 -3.64
C VAL A 10 4.70 8.24 -3.29
N HIS A 11 4.87 9.12 -4.25
CA HIS A 11 5.47 10.41 -3.96
C HIS A 11 4.38 11.30 -3.39
N GLU A 12 4.68 12.06 -2.37
CA GLU A 12 3.64 12.82 -1.70
C GLU A 12 3.00 13.84 -2.61
N GLN A 13 3.63 14.23 -3.69
CA GLN A 13 3.02 15.19 -4.59
C GLN A 13 2.29 14.55 -5.75
N GLN A 14 2.27 13.26 -5.85
CA GLN A 14 1.53 12.60 -6.91
C GLN A 14 0.05 12.78 -6.68
N ARG A 15 -0.67 13.09 -7.75
CA ARG A 15 -2.09 13.37 -7.63
C ARG A 15 -2.88 12.56 -8.64
N LEU A 16 -4.10 12.29 -8.31
CA LEU A 16 -5.00 11.58 -9.20
C LEU A 16 -6.40 12.07 -8.89
N HIS A 17 -7.13 12.48 -9.89
CA HIS A 17 -8.48 12.98 -9.73
C HIS A 17 -8.57 14.09 -8.69
N TRP A 18 -7.64 15.05 -8.78
CA TRP A 18 -7.66 16.20 -7.92
C TRP A 18 -7.34 15.95 -6.47
N LYS A 19 -6.84 14.81 -6.12
CA LYS A 19 -6.46 14.56 -4.76
C LYS A 19 -5.11 13.86 -4.74
N PRO A 20 -4.45 13.80 -3.62
CA PRO A 20 -3.19 13.08 -3.55
C PRO A 20 -3.40 11.62 -3.88
N LEU A 21 -2.44 11.01 -4.55
CA LEU A 21 -2.57 9.62 -4.93
C LEU A 21 -2.72 8.72 -3.71
N TRP A 22 -2.00 9.03 -2.63
CA TRP A 22 -2.11 8.19 -1.44
C TRP A 22 -3.54 8.20 -0.89
N GLU A 23 -4.19 9.33 -0.99
CA GLU A 23 -5.56 9.44 -0.50
C GLU A 23 -6.50 8.67 -1.42
N TRP A 24 -6.28 8.78 -2.73
CA TRP A 24 -7.09 8.05 -3.68
C TRP A 24 -7.00 6.55 -3.44
N LEU A 25 -5.78 6.05 -3.14
CA LEU A 25 -5.60 4.65 -2.88
C LEU A 25 -6.37 4.19 -1.66
N LEU A 26 -6.32 4.97 -0.59
CA LEU A 26 -7.04 4.61 0.62
C LEU A 26 -8.55 4.64 0.38
N GLU A 27 -9.02 5.63 -0.34
CA GLU A 27 -10.44 5.74 -0.59
C GLU A 27 -10.94 4.64 -1.51
N GLU A 28 -10.14 4.31 -2.52
CA GLU A 28 -10.55 3.28 -3.44
C GLU A 28 -10.61 1.92 -2.76
N ALA A 29 -9.64 1.62 -1.93
CA ALA A 29 -9.62 0.37 -1.19
C ALA A 29 -10.80 0.32 -0.23
N ASN A 30 -11.12 1.43 0.38
CA ASN A 30 -12.25 1.48 1.28
C ASN A 30 -13.55 1.20 0.53
N ARG A 31 -13.69 1.76 -0.66
CA ARG A 31 -14.88 1.50 -1.44
C ARG A 31 -14.98 0.05 -1.86
N MET A 32 -13.87 -0.63 -2.04
CA MET A 32 -13.87 -2.02 -2.42
C MET A 32 -14.20 -2.93 -1.24
N GLY A 33 -14.24 -2.40 -0.04
CA GLY A 33 -14.53 -3.22 1.13
C GLY A 33 -13.32 -3.83 1.78
N VAL A 34 -12.13 -3.32 1.49
CA VAL A 34 -10.92 -3.80 2.11
C VAL A 34 -10.96 -3.45 3.59
N ALA A 35 -10.50 -4.37 4.42
CA ALA A 35 -10.64 -4.23 5.85
C ALA A 35 -9.88 -3.06 6.44
N GLY A 36 -8.77 -2.70 5.90
CA GLY A 36 -8.07 -1.55 6.45
C GLY A 36 -6.85 -1.19 5.66
N GLY A 37 -6.40 0.01 5.83
CA GLY A 37 -5.19 0.48 5.18
C GLY A 37 -4.63 1.66 5.92
N SER A 38 -3.39 1.95 5.69
CA SER A 38 -2.69 3.03 6.36
C SER A 38 -1.69 3.68 5.44
N ALA A 39 -1.39 4.91 5.69
CA ALA A 39 -0.36 5.61 4.93
C ALA A 39 0.67 6.15 5.90
N PHE A 40 1.93 6.01 5.55
CA PHE A 40 3.01 6.44 6.40
C PHE A 40 3.99 7.28 5.63
N HIS A 41 4.52 8.30 6.24
CA HIS A 41 5.56 9.08 5.62
C HIS A 41 6.88 8.43 5.92
N ALA A 42 7.71 8.23 4.93
CA ALA A 42 9.04 7.70 5.19
C ALA A 42 9.88 8.80 5.80
N MET A 43 10.71 8.45 6.74
CA MET A 43 11.59 9.43 7.31
C MET A 43 12.77 9.69 6.41
N ALA A 44 13.17 8.71 5.67
CA ALA A 44 14.28 8.84 4.74
C ALA A 44 14.25 7.64 3.82
N GLY A 45 14.89 7.72 2.71
CA GLY A 45 14.93 6.58 1.80
C GLY A 45 15.52 6.93 0.46
N PHE A 46 15.70 5.94 -0.36
CA PHE A 46 16.10 6.19 -1.73
C PHE A 46 15.51 5.10 -2.61
N GLY A 47 15.42 5.36 -3.86
CA GLY A 47 14.85 4.41 -4.78
C GLY A 47 15.47 4.56 -6.14
N ARG A 48 15.16 3.65 -7.05
CA ARG A 48 15.71 3.69 -8.27
C ARG A 48 14.82 4.34 -9.18
N HIS A 49 14.75 5.49 -9.35
CA HIS A 49 13.90 6.07 -10.21
C HIS A 49 14.45 6.35 -11.39
N ARG A 50 14.49 5.89 -12.28
CA ARG A 50 15.08 6.15 -13.43
C ARG A 50 14.62 7.29 -14.03
N VAL A 51 13.86 7.86 -13.68
CA VAL A 51 13.31 8.85 -14.29
C VAL A 51 13.97 9.90 -14.29
N LEU A 52 14.28 10.37 -14.08
CA LEU A 52 14.72 11.39 -14.11
C LEU A 52 15.51 12.02 -13.63
N HIS A 53 15.74 12.42 -13.26
CA HIS A 53 16.41 13.24 -12.90
C HIS A 53 17.06 13.06 -12.07
N GLU A 54 17.27 12.75 -11.83
CA GLU A 54 17.86 12.84 -11.35
C GLU A 54 18.44 12.80 -10.22
N ASP A 55 18.86 12.80 -9.78
CA ASP A 55 19.56 13.01 -8.71
C ASP A 55 18.81 13.03 -7.57
N ARG A 56 17.73 12.81 -7.55
CA ARG A 56 17.08 12.85 -6.54
C ARG A 56 16.50 11.69 -6.06
N PHE A 57 16.93 10.58 -6.06
CA PHE A 57 16.31 9.45 -5.54
C PHE A 57 16.75 9.24 -4.14
N PHE A 58 17.46 10.12 -3.51
CA PHE A 58 17.89 9.90 -2.16
C PHE A 58 17.39 11.02 -1.32
N GLU A 59 16.58 10.75 -0.32
CA GLU A 59 16.01 11.73 0.46
C GLU A 59 16.28 11.57 1.86
N LEU A 60 17.06 12.36 2.46
CA LEU A 60 17.35 12.21 3.80
C LEU A 60 16.37 12.80 4.70
N GLN A 61 15.77 13.81 4.39
CA GLN A 61 14.85 14.34 5.20
C GLN A 61 13.59 13.96 4.83
N GLY A 62 13.51 13.07 4.22
CA GLY A 62 12.53 12.58 3.87
C GLY A 62 11.48 12.72 3.44
N SER A 63 11.32 12.39 3.02
CA SER A 63 10.40 12.45 2.93
C SER A 63 9.45 12.77 2.02
N LEU A 64 9.65 12.62 0.82
CA LEU A 64 8.66 12.76 -0.15
C LEU A 64 7.96 11.45 -0.44
N THR A 65 8.33 10.37 0.20
CA THR A 65 7.72 9.06 -0.05
C THR A 65 6.67 8.75 0.98
N ILE A 66 5.51 8.34 0.49
CA ILE A 66 4.46 7.87 1.37
C ILE A 66 4.23 6.41 1.04
N GLU A 67 4.24 5.56 2.05
CA GLU A 67 3.96 4.15 1.85
C GLU A 67 2.52 3.91 2.23
N VAL A 68 1.76 3.31 1.34
CA VAL A 68 0.35 3.02 1.58
C VAL A 68 0.24 1.52 1.67
N GLU A 69 -0.25 1.02 2.78
CA GLU A 69 -0.21 -0.41 3.06
C GLU A 69 -1.57 -0.99 3.34
N PHE A 70 -1.79 -2.17 2.82
CA PHE A 70 -3.05 -2.86 3.03
C PHE A 70 -2.75 -4.32 3.31
N ILE A 71 -3.52 -4.96 4.18
CA ILE A 71 -3.50 -6.40 4.31
C ILE A 71 -4.77 -6.88 3.68
N VAL A 72 -4.68 -7.62 2.60
CA VAL A 72 -5.82 -7.93 1.76
C VAL A 72 -5.72 -9.35 1.25
N THR A 73 -6.78 -9.85 0.68
CA THR A 73 -6.68 -11.11 -0.03
C THR A 73 -5.97 -10.87 -1.34
N GLU A 74 -5.45 -11.91 -1.91
CA GLU A 74 -4.79 -11.79 -3.18
C GLU A 74 -5.73 -11.25 -4.23
N ASP A 75 -7.00 -11.65 -4.17
CA ASP A 75 -7.96 -11.18 -5.10
C ASP A 75 -8.21 -9.69 -4.94
N GLU A 76 -8.33 -9.21 -3.74
CA GLU A 76 -8.51 -7.78 -3.50
C GLU A 76 -7.29 -7.02 -4.00
N ALA A 77 -6.10 -7.57 -3.78
CA ALA A 77 -4.91 -6.92 -4.26
C ALA A 77 -4.93 -6.79 -5.77
N ARG A 78 -5.33 -7.87 -6.45
CA ARG A 78 -5.38 -7.80 -7.87
C ARG A 78 -6.40 -6.80 -8.35
N GLN A 79 -7.53 -6.71 -7.71
CA GLN A 79 -8.53 -5.74 -8.10
C GLN A 79 -8.05 -4.31 -7.93
N LEU A 80 -7.36 -4.04 -6.83
CA LEU A 80 -6.87 -2.69 -6.61
C LEU A 80 -5.80 -2.34 -7.63
N LEU A 81 -4.91 -3.29 -7.92
CA LEU A 81 -3.88 -3.03 -8.91
C LEU A 81 -4.50 -2.80 -10.29
N GLU A 82 -5.55 -3.53 -10.60
CA GLU A 82 -6.18 -3.33 -11.87
C GLU A 82 -6.86 -1.99 -11.97
N ARG A 83 -7.53 -1.55 -10.92
CA ARG A 83 -8.16 -0.24 -10.94
C ARG A 83 -7.11 0.85 -11.10
N LEU A 84 -5.99 0.70 -10.40
CA LEU A 84 -4.95 1.69 -10.50
C LEU A 84 -4.34 1.70 -11.89
N SER A 85 -4.18 0.54 -12.49
CA SER A 85 -3.56 0.50 -13.82
C SER A 85 -4.42 1.21 -14.87
N ARG A 86 -5.71 1.27 -14.66
CA ARG A 86 -6.54 1.96 -15.61
C ARG A 86 -6.35 3.47 -15.54
N GLU A 87 -5.77 3.96 -14.46
CA GLU A 87 -5.57 5.38 -14.31
C GLU A 87 -4.27 5.84 -14.92
N LYS A 88 -3.48 4.88 -15.42
CA LYS A 88 -2.26 5.21 -16.11
C LYS A 88 -1.25 5.99 -15.29
N VAL A 89 -1.19 5.70 -14.02
CA VAL A 89 -0.18 6.31 -13.18
C VAL A 89 0.96 5.34 -13.01
N ARG A 90 2.11 5.83 -12.66
CA ARG A 90 3.25 4.98 -12.44
C ARG A 90 3.50 4.93 -10.97
N VAL A 91 3.50 3.77 -10.38
CA VAL A 91 3.72 3.63 -8.96
C VAL A 91 4.36 2.27 -8.70
N CYS A 92 5.26 2.20 -7.76
CA CYS A 92 5.89 0.95 -7.39
C CYS A 92 5.11 0.28 -6.31
N TYR A 93 5.07 -1.02 -6.32
CA TYR A 93 4.39 -1.73 -5.25
C TYR A 93 5.13 -3.00 -4.90
N ALA A 94 4.85 -3.54 -3.74
CA ALA A 94 5.34 -4.83 -3.33
C ALA A 94 4.17 -5.64 -2.81
N MET A 95 4.21 -6.94 -3.05
CA MET A 95 3.17 -7.81 -2.59
C MET A 95 3.85 -8.94 -1.86
N ILE A 96 3.56 -9.13 -0.61
CA ILE A 96 4.26 -10.05 0.23
C ILE A 96 3.28 -11.01 0.85
N PRO A 97 3.49 -12.32 0.78
CA PRO A 97 2.56 -13.23 1.44
C PRO A 97 2.52 -12.97 2.93
N ALA A 98 1.37 -13.06 3.50
CA ALA A 98 1.22 -12.67 4.91
C ALA A 98 0.16 -13.51 5.60
N SER A 99 0.22 -13.55 6.92
CA SER A 99 -0.84 -14.10 7.71
C SER A 99 -1.37 -12.98 8.55
N PHE A 100 -2.64 -12.95 8.74
CA PHE A 100 -3.24 -11.87 9.49
C PHE A 100 -4.26 -12.44 10.46
N GLY A 101 -4.29 -11.97 11.63
CA GLY A 101 -5.24 -12.43 12.61
C GLY A 101 -5.45 -11.43 13.70
N VAL A 102 -6.41 -11.70 14.54
CA VAL A 102 -6.73 -10.84 15.65
C VAL A 102 -6.62 -11.65 16.92
N ILE A 103 -5.96 -11.10 17.91
CA ILE A 103 -5.95 -11.72 19.20
C ILE A 103 -7.01 -11.00 20.02
N ASP A 104 -7.99 -11.76 20.49
CA ASP A 104 -9.08 -11.19 21.22
C ASP A 104 -9.10 -11.83 22.56
N THR A 105 -8.88 -11.11 23.60
CA THR A 105 -8.80 -11.68 24.93
C THR A 105 -10.12 -12.22 25.39
N LEU A 106 -11.19 -11.86 24.73
CA LEU A 106 -12.48 -12.38 25.14
C LEU A 106 -12.81 -13.68 24.47
N SER A 107 -11.97 -14.21 23.62
CA SER A 107 -12.24 -15.45 22.95
C SER A 107 -10.99 -16.26 22.91
N ALA A 108 -11.10 -17.49 22.52
CA ALA A 108 -9.94 -18.34 22.46
C ALA A 108 -9.01 -17.88 21.37
N PRO A 109 -7.74 -18.12 21.53
CA PRO A 109 -6.82 -17.73 20.47
C PRO A 109 -7.09 -18.56 19.23
N PRO A 110 -6.74 -18.06 18.10
CA PRO A 110 -7.01 -18.77 16.88
C PRO A 110 -6.14 -19.99 16.78
N ALA A 111 -6.64 -20.98 16.11
CA ALA A 111 -5.87 -22.14 15.91
C ALA A 111 -4.72 -21.80 15.03
N ALA A 112 -3.86 -22.69 14.91
CA ALA A 112 -2.76 -22.42 14.07
C ALA A 112 -3.24 -22.10 12.74
N GLY A 113 -2.61 -21.47 12.02
CA GLY A 113 -3.00 -21.17 10.74
C GLY A 113 -3.53 -19.83 10.69
N PRO A 114 -3.61 -19.29 9.64
CA PRO A 114 -3.91 -18.00 9.48
C PRO A 114 -5.22 -17.70 9.60
N ALA A 115 -5.52 -16.76 10.07
CA ALA A 115 -6.67 -16.57 10.22
C ALA A 115 -7.08 -15.65 9.37
N VAL A 116 -7.59 -15.12 9.05
CA VAL A 116 -7.94 -14.18 8.28
C VAL A 116 -9.14 -14.04 8.09
#